data_8b50ff417080dc6a2eb660793aca9d5f
#
_entry.id   8b50ff417080dc6a2eb660793aca9d5f
#
_cell.length_a   1.000
_cell.length_b   1.000
_cell.length_c   1.000
_cell.angle_alpha   90.00
_cell.angle_beta   90.00
_cell.angle_gamma   90.00
#
_symmetry.space_group_name_H-M   'P 1'
#
loop_
_entity.id
_entity.type
_entity.pdbx_description
1 polymer ?
#
loop_
_entity_poly.entity_id
_entity_poly.type
_entity_poly.pdbx_seq_one_letter_code
_entity_poly.pdbx_strand_id
1 'polypeptide(L)'
;ILQRALGLKAHELAAIFTEWNQGELDSYLIEITAKIFQRIDDETGQPLVNLVLDKAAQKGTGKWTSQDAFDIGAPIPTINSAVVGRIVSSLKTERVAAAPILPGPDRSGYEGDRNQLIEAVRQALYASKISAYAQGMSMLRMASDEYDYDLNLGEIAAIWRAGCIIRARFLNRITDAYVRKPDLANLLLDEELGKAVSERLPAWRHVVQTAVGLGIPVPGFSASLAYYDSYRSERLPANLIQAQRDFFGAHTYERTDRDGVYHSSWE
;
A
#
# COMPACT_ATOMS: atom_id res chain seq x y z
N ILE A 1 9.78 -5.67 8.42
CA ILE A 1 10.15 -4.80 9.55
C ILE A 1 10.43 -5.64 10.79
N LEU A 2 9.45 -6.32 11.36
CA LEU A 2 9.54 -7.04 12.64
C LEU A 2 10.73 -8.00 12.72
N GLN A 3 10.98 -8.77 11.66
CA GLN A 3 12.13 -9.68 11.59
C GLN A 3 13.46 -8.91 11.52
N ARG A 4 13.57 -7.89 10.66
CA ARG A 4 14.84 -7.19 10.41
C ARG A 4 15.17 -6.13 11.46
N ALA A 5 14.15 -5.42 11.96
CA ALA A 5 14.37 -4.38 12.98
C ALA A 5 14.49 -4.95 14.40
N LEU A 6 13.72 -5.99 14.72
CA LEU A 6 13.63 -6.57 16.08
C LEU A 6 14.27 -7.95 16.21
N GLY A 7 14.75 -8.55 15.13
CA GLY A 7 15.32 -9.89 15.14
C GLY A 7 14.33 -11.01 15.43
N LEU A 8 13.02 -10.77 15.25
CA LEU A 8 11.99 -11.74 15.60
C LEU A 8 12.10 -13.01 14.76
N LYS A 9 11.98 -14.15 15.43
CA LYS A 9 12.00 -15.47 14.82
C LYS A 9 10.61 -15.87 14.29
N ALA A 10 10.55 -16.89 13.46
CA ALA A 10 9.31 -17.34 12.83
C ALA A 10 8.19 -17.63 13.82
N HIS A 11 8.47 -18.32 14.94
CA HIS A 11 7.44 -18.63 15.95
C HIS A 11 6.87 -17.38 16.64
N GLU A 12 7.70 -16.34 16.86
CA GLU A 12 7.26 -15.07 17.42
C GLU A 12 6.37 -14.32 16.42
N LEU A 13 6.76 -14.31 15.14
CA LEU A 13 5.94 -13.74 14.07
C LEU A 13 4.61 -14.49 13.93
N ALA A 14 4.63 -15.81 14.01
CA ALA A 14 3.40 -16.63 14.01
C ALA A 14 2.44 -16.21 15.12
N ALA A 15 2.93 -16.02 16.35
CA ALA A 15 2.11 -15.59 17.49
C ALA A 15 1.50 -14.21 17.25
N ILE A 16 2.30 -13.25 16.78
CA ILE A 16 1.86 -11.88 16.47
C ILE A 16 0.76 -11.88 15.39
N PHE A 17 0.97 -12.59 14.27
CA PHE A 17 -0.04 -12.64 13.20
C PHE A 17 -1.29 -13.42 13.61
N THR A 18 -1.17 -14.42 14.48
CA THR A 18 -2.33 -15.12 15.07
C THR A 18 -3.18 -14.17 15.91
N GLU A 19 -2.55 -13.36 16.76
CA GLU A 19 -3.21 -12.33 17.56
C GLU A 19 -3.88 -11.27 16.66
N TRP A 20 -3.16 -10.74 15.69
CA TRP A 20 -3.69 -9.75 14.77
C TRP A 20 -4.90 -10.25 13.96
N ASN A 21 -4.95 -11.55 13.67
CA ASN A 21 -6.10 -12.15 12.97
C ASN A 21 -7.37 -12.26 13.83
N GLN A 22 -7.29 -12.01 15.13
CA GLN A 22 -8.47 -11.97 16.00
C GLN A 22 -9.11 -10.57 16.05
N GLY A 23 -8.46 -9.56 15.51
CA GLY A 23 -8.84 -8.15 15.55
C GLY A 23 -9.26 -7.56 14.20
N GLU A 24 -8.94 -6.29 14.03
CA GLU A 24 -9.28 -5.50 12.84
C GLU A 24 -8.54 -5.93 11.56
N LEU A 25 -7.43 -6.66 11.70
CA LEU A 25 -6.68 -7.22 10.59
C LEU A 25 -7.18 -8.59 10.13
N ASP A 26 -8.22 -9.16 10.79
CA ASP A 26 -8.83 -10.44 10.44
C ASP A 26 -9.04 -10.55 8.93
N SER A 27 -8.32 -11.50 8.32
CA SER A 27 -8.35 -11.75 6.89
C SER A 27 -7.64 -13.06 6.54
N TYR A 28 -8.00 -13.63 5.41
CA TYR A 28 -7.34 -14.83 4.91
C TYR A 28 -5.82 -14.69 4.80
N LEU A 29 -5.32 -13.56 4.32
CA LEU A 29 -3.88 -13.36 4.16
C LEU A 29 -3.16 -13.25 5.51
N ILE A 30 -3.74 -12.67 6.54
CA ILE A 30 -3.17 -12.64 7.89
C ILE A 30 -3.21 -14.04 8.50
N GLU A 31 -4.32 -14.77 8.35
CA GLU A 31 -4.46 -16.16 8.79
C GLU A 31 -3.36 -17.05 8.21
N ILE A 32 -3.20 -17.05 6.87
CA ILE A 32 -2.19 -17.90 6.23
C ILE A 32 -0.76 -17.43 6.53
N THR A 33 -0.53 -16.15 6.78
CA THR A 33 0.78 -15.64 7.22
C THR A 33 1.17 -16.27 8.55
N ALA A 34 0.26 -16.34 9.53
CA ALA A 34 0.51 -17.02 10.79
C ALA A 34 0.84 -18.51 10.57
N LYS A 35 0.06 -19.20 9.74
CA LYS A 35 0.29 -20.63 9.40
C LYS A 35 1.63 -20.87 8.68
N ILE A 36 2.01 -19.98 7.77
CA ILE A 36 3.29 -20.06 7.04
C ILE A 36 4.47 -19.95 8.03
N PHE A 37 4.41 -19.04 8.99
CA PHE A 37 5.45 -18.90 9.99
C PHE A 37 5.51 -20.07 11.00
N GLN A 38 4.42 -20.83 11.16
CA GLN A 38 4.37 -22.03 12.01
C GLN A 38 4.94 -23.28 11.33
N ARG A 39 4.95 -23.32 9.99
CA ARG A 39 5.37 -24.52 9.25
C ARG A 39 6.87 -24.74 9.38
N ILE A 40 7.22 -25.92 9.90
CA ILE A 40 8.60 -26.43 9.96
C ILE A 40 8.82 -27.35 8.75
N ASP A 41 10.00 -27.25 8.17
CA ASP A 41 10.45 -28.16 7.12
C ASP A 41 10.80 -29.52 7.72
N ASP A 42 10.25 -30.57 7.14
CA ASP A 42 10.36 -31.94 7.67
C ASP A 42 11.79 -32.52 7.49
N GLU A 43 12.57 -31.99 6.54
CA GLU A 43 13.92 -32.48 6.25
C GLU A 43 14.99 -31.77 7.11
N THR A 44 14.86 -30.45 7.27
CA THR A 44 15.91 -29.65 7.92
C THR A 44 15.57 -29.25 9.35
N GLY A 45 14.32 -29.37 9.77
CA GLY A 45 13.85 -28.91 11.07
C GLY A 45 13.80 -27.37 11.22
N GLN A 46 14.02 -26.62 10.14
CA GLN A 46 13.98 -25.17 10.14
C GLN A 46 12.58 -24.64 9.77
N PRO A 47 12.23 -23.39 10.12
CA PRO A 47 11.03 -22.76 9.60
C PRO A 47 11.07 -22.74 8.05
N LEU A 48 10.08 -23.39 7.42
CA LEU A 48 10.07 -23.55 5.96
C LEU A 48 10.15 -22.23 5.21
N VAL A 49 9.54 -21.17 5.74
CA VAL A 49 9.58 -19.83 5.13
C VAL A 49 11.00 -19.28 4.95
N ASN A 50 11.96 -19.68 5.80
CA ASN A 50 13.35 -19.25 5.68
C ASN A 50 14.09 -19.97 4.54
N LEU A 51 13.57 -21.10 4.07
CA LEU A 51 14.12 -21.88 2.96
C LEU A 51 13.50 -21.49 1.60
N VAL A 52 12.38 -20.78 1.63
CA VAL A 52 11.73 -20.28 0.41
C VAL A 52 12.58 -19.19 -0.22
N LEU A 53 12.92 -19.34 -1.50
CA LEU A 53 13.67 -18.34 -2.25
C LEU A 53 12.85 -17.03 -2.37
N ASP A 54 13.48 -15.90 -2.07
CA ASP A 54 12.90 -14.56 -2.10
C ASP A 54 12.72 -14.01 -3.54
N LYS A 55 12.04 -14.79 -4.37
CA LYS A 55 11.69 -14.50 -5.77
C LYS A 55 10.22 -14.78 -5.99
N ALA A 56 9.39 -13.71 -6.01
CA ALA A 56 7.94 -13.83 -6.16
C ALA A 56 7.51 -13.72 -7.62
N ALA A 57 6.88 -14.78 -8.14
CA ALA A 57 6.26 -14.76 -9.47
C ALA A 57 4.91 -14.03 -9.45
N GLN A 58 4.40 -13.70 -10.64
CA GLN A 58 3.06 -13.13 -10.84
C GLN A 58 2.38 -13.77 -12.06
N LYS A 59 1.05 -13.87 -12.02
CA LYS A 59 0.23 -14.43 -13.10
C LYS A 59 -0.34 -13.39 -14.08
N GLY A 60 -0.12 -12.10 -13.84
CA GLY A 60 -0.52 -11.03 -14.76
C GLY A 60 -1.63 -10.10 -14.25
N THR A 61 -2.53 -10.51 -13.35
CA THR A 61 -3.63 -9.66 -12.88
C THR A 61 -3.17 -8.34 -12.26
N GLY A 62 -2.10 -8.36 -11.43
CA GLY A 62 -1.52 -7.12 -10.90
C GLY A 62 -0.93 -6.22 -11.99
N LYS A 63 -0.27 -6.82 -12.98
CA LYS A 63 0.24 -6.08 -14.15
C LYS A 63 -0.91 -5.43 -14.92
N TRP A 64 -1.97 -6.18 -15.22
CA TRP A 64 -3.13 -5.64 -15.94
C TRP A 64 -3.83 -4.53 -15.16
N THR A 65 -3.99 -4.69 -13.85
CA THR A 65 -4.52 -3.62 -12.99
C THR A 65 -3.68 -2.35 -13.08
N SER A 66 -2.35 -2.46 -13.07
CA SER A 66 -1.45 -1.31 -13.20
C SER A 66 -1.54 -0.67 -14.59
N GLN A 67 -1.65 -1.47 -15.66
CA GLN A 67 -1.78 -0.97 -17.04
C GLN A 67 -3.09 -0.20 -17.21
N ASP A 68 -4.21 -0.80 -16.85
CA ASP A 68 -5.53 -0.17 -16.95
C ASP A 68 -5.62 1.09 -16.09
N ALA A 69 -5.05 1.08 -14.87
CA ALA A 69 -5.01 2.27 -14.04
C ALA A 69 -4.29 3.46 -14.68
N PHE A 70 -3.22 3.23 -15.44
CA PHE A 70 -2.53 4.28 -16.18
C PHE A 70 -3.36 4.74 -17.38
N ASP A 71 -4.03 3.83 -18.08
CA ASP A 71 -4.86 4.14 -19.23
C ASP A 71 -6.05 5.04 -18.86
N ILE A 72 -6.70 4.78 -17.71
CA ILE A 72 -7.83 5.59 -17.20
C ILE A 72 -7.40 6.71 -16.23
N GLY A 73 -6.11 6.89 -15.97
CA GLY A 73 -5.59 7.92 -15.07
C GLY A 73 -5.89 7.69 -13.58
N ALA A 74 -6.10 6.44 -13.14
CA ALA A 74 -6.40 6.11 -11.74
C ALA A 74 -5.12 6.00 -10.88
N PRO A 75 -4.96 6.81 -9.80
CA PRO A 75 -3.77 6.76 -8.96
C PRO A 75 -3.84 5.59 -7.95
N ILE A 76 -3.14 4.50 -8.25
CA ILE A 76 -3.07 3.30 -7.38
C ILE A 76 -1.63 2.98 -6.93
N PRO A 77 -0.86 3.92 -6.37
CA PRO A 77 0.56 3.73 -6.10
C PRO A 77 0.86 2.58 -5.13
N THR A 78 -0.02 2.25 -4.20
CA THR A 78 0.17 1.10 -3.30
C THR A 78 0.13 -0.22 -4.06
N ILE A 79 -0.82 -0.39 -4.97
CA ILE A 79 -0.94 -1.59 -5.81
C ILE A 79 0.24 -1.67 -6.77
N ASN A 80 0.59 -0.55 -7.42
CA ASN A 80 1.75 -0.47 -8.30
C ASN A 80 3.04 -0.84 -7.56
N SER A 81 3.23 -0.36 -6.33
CA SER A 81 4.42 -0.68 -5.52
C SER A 81 4.53 -2.18 -5.22
N ALA A 82 3.41 -2.87 -5.01
CA ALA A 82 3.39 -4.31 -4.80
C ALA A 82 3.77 -5.08 -6.09
N VAL A 83 3.32 -4.63 -7.25
CA VAL A 83 3.70 -5.19 -8.56
C VAL A 83 5.19 -4.99 -8.80
N VAL A 84 5.69 -3.75 -8.62
CA VAL A 84 7.11 -3.41 -8.79
C VAL A 84 7.98 -4.19 -7.80
N GLY A 85 7.56 -4.34 -6.55
CA GLY A 85 8.28 -5.13 -5.54
C GLY A 85 8.49 -6.60 -5.98
N ARG A 86 7.48 -7.21 -6.62
CA ARG A 86 7.61 -8.56 -7.20
C ARG A 86 8.59 -8.58 -8.38
N ILE A 87 8.54 -7.58 -9.26
CA ILE A 87 9.46 -7.47 -10.39
C ILE A 87 10.90 -7.34 -9.87
N VAL A 88 11.17 -6.45 -8.91
CA VAL A 88 12.48 -6.31 -8.28
C VAL A 88 12.93 -7.62 -7.62
N SER A 89 12.01 -8.35 -6.97
CA SER A 89 12.34 -9.65 -6.37
C SER A 89 12.84 -10.66 -7.40
N SER A 90 12.35 -10.61 -8.62
CA SER A 90 12.74 -11.52 -9.70
C SER A 90 14.18 -11.32 -10.21
N LEU A 91 14.76 -10.14 -9.97
CA LEU A 91 16.15 -9.80 -10.32
C LEU A 91 17.15 -10.38 -9.29
N LYS A 92 16.94 -11.63 -8.84
CA LYS A 92 17.66 -12.21 -7.71
C LYS A 92 19.19 -12.21 -7.91
N THR A 93 19.68 -12.65 -9.06
CA THR A 93 21.12 -12.70 -9.38
C THR A 93 21.74 -11.30 -9.33
N GLU A 94 21.07 -10.32 -9.93
CA GLU A 94 21.52 -8.95 -9.94
C GLU A 94 21.51 -8.33 -8.53
N ARG A 95 20.47 -8.56 -7.73
CA ARG A 95 20.39 -8.10 -6.34
C ARG A 95 21.50 -8.69 -5.46
N VAL A 96 21.85 -9.97 -5.66
CA VAL A 96 22.96 -10.61 -4.94
C VAL A 96 24.30 -9.98 -5.32
N ALA A 97 24.52 -9.67 -6.59
CA ALA A 97 25.71 -8.98 -7.04
C ALA A 97 25.78 -7.51 -6.55
N ALA A 98 24.65 -6.83 -6.47
CA ALA A 98 24.57 -5.43 -6.01
C ALA A 98 24.78 -5.29 -4.49
N ALA A 99 24.36 -6.27 -3.70
CA ALA A 99 24.36 -6.18 -2.23
C ALA A 99 25.73 -5.83 -1.60
N PRO A 100 26.88 -6.35 -2.05
CA PRO A 100 28.18 -5.97 -1.51
C PRO A 100 28.71 -4.63 -2.04
N ILE A 101 28.11 -4.08 -3.11
CA ILE A 101 28.59 -2.89 -3.80
C ILE A 101 27.85 -1.63 -3.31
N LEU A 102 26.54 -1.76 -3.05
CA LEU A 102 25.68 -0.65 -2.67
C LEU A 102 25.61 -0.55 -1.15
N PRO A 103 26.11 0.53 -0.53
CA PRO A 103 26.08 0.67 0.92
C PRO A 103 24.65 0.83 1.44
N GLY A 104 24.40 0.27 2.60
CA GLY A 104 23.20 0.49 3.40
C GLY A 104 23.49 1.42 4.59
N PRO A 105 22.49 1.72 5.42
CA PRO A 105 22.72 2.46 6.65
C PRO A 105 23.54 1.61 7.67
N ASP A 106 24.33 2.28 8.50
CA ASP A 106 25.20 1.62 9.52
C ASP A 106 24.40 0.96 10.65
N ARG A 107 23.15 1.34 10.84
CA ARG A 107 22.26 0.79 11.88
C ARG A 107 21.68 -0.55 11.45
N SER A 108 21.83 -1.56 12.31
CA SER A 108 21.36 -2.92 12.05
C SER A 108 20.09 -3.32 12.82
N GLY A 109 19.62 -2.52 13.78
CA GLY A 109 18.48 -2.84 14.63
C GLY A 109 17.74 -1.61 15.16
N TYR A 110 16.56 -1.86 15.69
CA TYR A 110 15.72 -0.84 16.34
C TYR A 110 16.08 -0.74 17.82
N GLU A 111 16.36 0.48 18.29
CA GLU A 111 16.80 0.75 19.67
C GLU A 111 15.65 1.19 20.61
N GLY A 112 14.42 1.29 20.10
CA GLY A 112 13.23 1.67 20.86
C GLY A 112 12.50 0.49 21.51
N ASP A 113 11.35 0.76 22.09
CA ASP A 113 10.50 -0.26 22.71
C ASP A 113 9.96 -1.24 21.66
N ARG A 114 10.23 -2.53 21.88
CA ARG A 114 9.82 -3.63 20.99
C ARG A 114 8.30 -3.70 20.82
N ASN A 115 7.57 -3.62 21.91
CA ASN A 115 6.11 -3.79 21.87
C ASN A 115 5.43 -2.58 21.23
N GLN A 116 5.97 -1.38 21.45
CA GLN A 116 5.51 -0.18 20.76
C GLN A 116 5.72 -0.27 19.25
N LEU A 117 6.84 -0.81 18.78
CA LEU A 117 7.07 -1.00 17.35
C LEU A 117 6.14 -2.06 16.76
N ILE A 118 5.91 -3.18 17.46
CA ILE A 118 4.96 -4.22 17.01
C ILE A 118 3.57 -3.63 16.84
N GLU A 119 3.10 -2.87 17.84
CA GLU A 119 1.79 -2.21 17.79
C GLU A 119 1.75 -1.14 16.69
N ALA A 120 2.81 -0.35 16.53
CA ALA A 120 2.88 0.63 15.45
C ALA A 120 2.81 -0.02 14.05
N VAL A 121 3.46 -1.17 13.86
CA VAL A 121 3.38 -1.93 12.59
C VAL A 121 1.96 -2.46 12.35
N ARG A 122 1.25 -2.93 13.40
CA ARG A 122 -0.15 -3.33 13.30
C ARG A 122 -1.04 -2.18 12.81
N GLN A 123 -0.89 -1.01 13.44
CA GLN A 123 -1.64 0.20 13.07
C GLN A 123 -1.30 0.68 11.65
N ALA A 124 -0.01 0.71 11.29
CA ALA A 124 0.43 1.08 9.95
C ALA A 124 -0.11 0.12 8.88
N LEU A 125 -0.13 -1.18 9.17
CA LEU A 125 -0.68 -2.18 8.26
C LEU A 125 -2.17 -1.97 8.02
N TYR A 126 -2.93 -1.65 9.07
CA TYR A 126 -4.36 -1.38 8.95
C TYR A 126 -4.63 -0.09 8.17
N ALA A 127 -3.93 1.01 8.46
CA ALA A 127 -4.06 2.26 7.71
C ALA A 127 -3.67 2.11 6.23
N SER A 128 -2.57 1.40 5.95
CA SER A 128 -2.14 1.10 4.58
C SER A 128 -3.13 0.20 3.84
N LYS A 129 -3.75 -0.75 4.54
CA LYS A 129 -4.82 -1.61 4.00
C LYS A 129 -6.02 -0.77 3.58
N ILE A 130 -6.49 0.14 4.44
CA ILE A 130 -7.59 1.08 4.10
C ILE A 130 -7.21 1.90 2.85
N SER A 131 -6.01 2.46 2.82
CA SER A 131 -5.51 3.26 1.69
C SER A 131 -5.45 2.45 0.38
N ALA A 132 -5.00 1.19 0.44
CA ALA A 132 -4.95 0.30 -0.73
C ALA A 132 -6.36 0.00 -1.28
N TYR A 133 -7.32 -0.29 -0.41
CA TYR A 133 -8.71 -0.48 -0.81
C TYR A 133 -9.33 0.83 -1.35
N ALA A 134 -9.01 1.98 -0.74
CA ALA A 134 -9.47 3.28 -1.22
C ALA A 134 -9.02 3.54 -2.67
N GLN A 135 -7.76 3.22 -2.98
CA GLN A 135 -7.21 3.31 -4.33
C GLN A 135 -7.91 2.34 -5.30
N GLY A 136 -8.07 1.07 -4.90
CA GLY A 136 -8.72 0.07 -5.74
C GLY A 136 -10.20 0.36 -6.03
N MET A 137 -10.97 0.79 -5.02
CA MET A 137 -12.37 1.16 -5.19
C MET A 137 -12.52 2.45 -6.02
N SER A 138 -11.62 3.43 -5.84
CA SER A 138 -11.59 4.63 -6.70
C SER A 138 -11.28 4.28 -8.15
N MET A 139 -10.34 3.36 -8.40
CA MET A 139 -10.06 2.86 -9.74
C MET A 139 -11.29 2.18 -10.36
N LEU A 140 -11.99 1.32 -9.61
CA LEU A 140 -13.21 0.67 -10.10
C LEU A 140 -14.30 1.68 -10.46
N ARG A 141 -14.47 2.75 -9.68
CA ARG A 141 -15.37 3.84 -9.99
C ARG A 141 -14.97 4.53 -11.30
N MET A 142 -13.71 4.92 -11.43
CA MET A 142 -13.21 5.56 -12.66
C MET A 142 -13.35 4.65 -13.88
N ALA A 143 -13.07 3.35 -13.74
CA ALA A 143 -13.29 2.37 -14.80
C ALA A 143 -14.79 2.20 -15.14
N SER A 144 -15.67 2.29 -14.11
CA SER A 144 -17.12 2.26 -14.33
C SER A 144 -17.59 3.43 -15.17
N ASP A 145 -17.04 4.63 -14.89
CA ASP A 145 -17.34 5.84 -15.66
C ASP A 145 -16.76 5.77 -17.09
N GLU A 146 -15.52 5.29 -17.25
CA GLU A 146 -14.84 5.23 -18.54
C GLU A 146 -15.41 4.16 -19.49
N TYR A 147 -15.83 3.01 -18.92
CA TYR A 147 -16.26 1.86 -19.72
C TYR A 147 -17.78 1.58 -19.64
N ASP A 148 -18.57 2.47 -19.04
CA ASP A 148 -20.02 2.34 -18.88
C ASP A 148 -20.46 1.04 -18.18
N TYR A 149 -19.73 0.62 -17.11
CA TYR A 149 -20.01 -0.63 -16.40
C TYR A 149 -21.17 -0.56 -15.41
N ASP A 150 -21.57 0.63 -14.95
CA ASP A 150 -22.59 0.85 -13.92
C ASP A 150 -22.37 0.00 -12.65
N LEU A 151 -21.15 0.06 -12.09
CA LEU A 151 -20.73 -0.77 -10.96
C LEU A 151 -21.33 -0.31 -9.63
N ASN A 152 -21.99 -1.22 -8.91
CA ASN A 152 -22.30 -1.03 -7.49
C ASN A 152 -21.13 -1.43 -6.62
N LEU A 153 -20.34 -0.46 -6.15
CA LEU A 153 -19.09 -0.70 -5.40
C LEU A 153 -19.34 -1.37 -4.04
N GLY A 154 -20.48 -1.11 -3.40
CA GLY A 154 -20.86 -1.78 -2.15
C GLY A 154 -21.11 -3.27 -2.36
N GLU A 155 -21.78 -3.65 -3.44
CA GLU A 155 -22.03 -5.04 -3.80
C GLU A 155 -20.74 -5.76 -4.22
N ILE A 156 -19.83 -5.08 -4.95
CA ILE A 156 -18.52 -5.63 -5.29
C ILE A 156 -17.73 -5.97 -4.00
N ALA A 157 -17.70 -5.07 -3.02
CA ALA A 157 -17.05 -5.34 -1.74
C ALA A 157 -17.71 -6.54 -1.03
N ALA A 158 -19.03 -6.68 -1.12
CA ALA A 158 -19.78 -7.79 -0.55
C ALA A 158 -19.42 -9.14 -1.19
N ILE A 159 -19.23 -9.19 -2.52
CA ILE A 159 -18.81 -10.41 -3.24
C ILE A 159 -17.47 -10.94 -2.74
N TRP A 160 -16.53 -10.05 -2.37
CA TRP A 160 -15.19 -10.45 -1.93
C TRP A 160 -15.11 -11.00 -0.49
N ARG A 161 -16.22 -11.00 0.26
CA ARG A 161 -16.25 -11.49 1.66
C ARG A 161 -16.08 -13.00 1.81
N ALA A 162 -16.37 -13.77 0.78
CA ALA A 162 -16.22 -15.24 0.78
C ALA A 162 -15.70 -15.75 -0.56
N GLY A 163 -15.05 -16.93 -0.53
CA GLY A 163 -14.51 -17.57 -1.74
C GLY A 163 -13.37 -16.82 -2.43
N CYS A 164 -12.77 -15.83 -1.78
CA CYS A 164 -11.76 -14.95 -2.34
C CYS A 164 -10.52 -14.91 -1.45
N ILE A 165 -9.32 -14.80 -2.06
CA ILE A 165 -8.05 -14.68 -1.32
C ILE A 165 -7.90 -13.35 -0.58
N ILE A 166 -8.68 -12.33 -0.96
CA ILE A 166 -8.70 -11.02 -0.26
C ILE A 166 -9.84 -10.93 0.78
N ARG A 167 -10.56 -12.04 1.07
CA ARG A 167 -11.60 -12.01 2.07
C ARG A 167 -11.07 -11.47 3.40
N ALA A 168 -11.80 -10.53 3.97
CA ALA A 168 -11.42 -9.85 5.19
C ALA A 168 -12.65 -9.28 5.90
N ARG A 169 -12.62 -9.23 7.22
CA ARG A 169 -13.63 -8.56 8.04
C ARG A 169 -13.83 -7.09 7.63
N PHE A 170 -12.75 -6.45 7.20
CA PHE A 170 -12.76 -5.07 6.73
C PHE A 170 -13.71 -4.80 5.56
N LEU A 171 -14.00 -5.79 4.69
CA LEU A 171 -14.91 -5.63 3.55
C LEU A 171 -16.34 -5.24 3.97
N ASN A 172 -16.79 -5.62 5.16
CA ASN A 172 -18.08 -5.16 5.69
C ASN A 172 -18.09 -3.64 5.86
N ARG A 173 -16.99 -3.05 6.36
CA ARG A 173 -16.88 -1.59 6.53
C ARG A 173 -16.90 -0.84 5.19
N ILE A 174 -16.36 -1.44 4.12
CA ILE A 174 -16.44 -0.87 2.76
C ILE A 174 -17.90 -0.90 2.28
N THR A 175 -18.57 -2.03 2.42
CA THR A 175 -20.01 -2.15 2.08
C THR A 175 -20.83 -1.10 2.83
N ASP A 176 -20.62 -0.98 4.15
CA ASP A 176 -21.34 -0.01 4.99
C ASP A 176 -21.06 1.45 4.57
N ALA A 177 -19.83 1.77 4.17
CA ALA A 177 -19.46 3.10 3.67
C ALA A 177 -20.25 3.46 2.40
N TYR A 178 -20.37 2.53 1.45
CA TYR A 178 -21.17 2.76 0.22
C TYR A 178 -22.67 2.69 0.46
N VAL A 179 -23.15 1.99 1.49
CA VAL A 179 -24.56 2.09 1.92
C VAL A 179 -24.86 3.47 2.47
N ARG A 180 -23.96 4.05 3.28
CA ARG A 180 -24.11 5.42 3.80
C ARG A 180 -24.03 6.48 2.70
N LYS A 181 -23.11 6.29 1.76
CA LYS A 181 -22.85 7.25 0.68
C LYS A 181 -22.54 6.51 -0.64
N PRO A 182 -23.56 6.20 -1.47
CA PRO A 182 -23.37 5.45 -2.72
C PRO A 182 -22.43 6.14 -3.72
N ASP A 183 -22.38 7.45 -3.74
CA ASP A 183 -21.53 8.30 -4.58
C ASP A 183 -20.16 8.65 -3.94
N LEU A 184 -19.74 7.91 -2.92
CA LEU A 184 -18.48 8.17 -2.21
C LEU A 184 -17.29 8.09 -3.18
N ALA A 185 -16.64 9.22 -3.40
CA ALA A 185 -15.53 9.32 -4.36
C ALA A 185 -14.29 8.54 -3.94
N ASN A 186 -14.05 8.40 -2.63
CA ASN A 186 -12.91 7.69 -2.07
C ASN A 186 -13.22 7.25 -0.64
N LEU A 187 -12.82 6.04 -0.26
CA LEU A 187 -13.06 5.51 1.10
C LEU A 187 -12.40 6.35 2.21
N LEU A 188 -11.34 7.11 1.92
CA LEU A 188 -10.72 8.03 2.88
C LEU A 188 -11.63 9.22 3.26
N LEU A 189 -12.68 9.49 2.48
CA LEU A 189 -13.68 10.51 2.75
C LEU A 189 -14.88 9.99 3.55
N ASP A 190 -14.96 8.69 3.79
CA ASP A 190 -15.93 8.13 4.74
C ASP A 190 -15.52 8.49 6.17
N GLU A 191 -16.46 8.94 6.99
CA GLU A 191 -16.19 9.44 8.33
C GLU A 191 -15.49 8.40 9.21
N GLU A 192 -15.96 7.14 9.20
CA GLU A 192 -15.39 6.08 10.03
C GLU A 192 -14.02 5.62 9.53
N LEU A 193 -13.86 5.45 8.20
CA LEU A 193 -12.61 4.98 7.61
C LEU A 193 -11.54 6.07 7.63
N GLY A 194 -11.90 7.32 7.33
CA GLY A 194 -11.01 8.47 7.44
C GLY A 194 -10.51 8.69 8.86
N LYS A 195 -11.41 8.59 9.86
CA LYS A 195 -11.05 8.62 11.27
C LYS A 195 -10.10 7.49 11.65
N ALA A 196 -10.40 6.25 11.22
CA ALA A 196 -9.54 5.10 11.50
C ALA A 196 -8.12 5.26 10.95
N VAL A 197 -7.95 5.90 9.79
CA VAL A 197 -6.63 6.23 9.23
C VAL A 197 -5.97 7.35 10.03
N SER A 198 -6.68 8.46 10.29
CA SER A 198 -6.11 9.64 10.94
C SER A 198 -5.58 9.33 12.35
N GLU A 199 -6.27 8.51 13.12
CA GLU A 199 -5.85 8.06 14.45
C GLU A 199 -4.54 7.25 14.41
N ARG A 200 -4.23 6.61 13.29
CA ARG A 200 -3.05 5.74 13.08
C ARG A 200 -1.87 6.44 12.39
N LEU A 201 -2.04 7.67 11.95
CA LEU A 201 -0.99 8.41 11.25
C LEU A 201 0.34 8.52 12.02
N PRO A 202 0.36 8.81 13.33
CA PRO A 202 1.62 8.88 14.06
C PRO A 202 2.39 7.54 14.02
N ALA A 203 1.70 6.43 14.26
CA ALA A 203 2.29 5.10 14.21
C ALA A 203 2.76 4.74 12.79
N TRP A 204 1.96 5.05 11.78
CA TRP A 204 2.30 4.79 10.39
C TRP A 204 3.55 5.55 9.94
N ARG A 205 3.64 6.86 10.27
CA ARG A 205 4.83 7.65 9.99
C ARG A 205 6.05 7.11 10.72
N HIS A 206 5.91 6.76 11.99
CA HIS A 206 6.99 6.17 12.78
C HIS A 206 7.52 4.88 12.14
N VAL A 207 6.65 3.99 11.67
CA VAL A 207 7.03 2.73 10.99
C VAL A 207 7.80 3.01 9.70
N VAL A 208 7.34 3.95 8.87
CA VAL A 208 8.02 4.29 7.61
C VAL A 208 9.38 4.94 7.89
N GLN A 209 9.46 5.87 8.84
CA GLN A 209 10.73 6.50 9.25
C GLN A 209 11.73 5.48 9.79
N THR A 210 11.28 4.58 10.65
CA THR A 210 12.11 3.49 11.20
C THR A 210 12.63 2.59 10.08
N ALA A 211 11.75 2.17 9.17
CA ALA A 211 12.15 1.30 8.07
C ALA A 211 13.17 1.96 7.13
N VAL A 212 12.96 3.24 6.78
CA VAL A 212 13.90 4.02 5.96
C VAL A 212 15.24 4.17 6.68
N GLY A 213 15.24 4.53 7.97
CA GLY A 213 16.45 4.70 8.76
C GLY A 213 17.27 3.40 8.92
N LEU A 214 16.62 2.24 8.83
CA LEU A 214 17.25 0.91 8.90
C LEU A 214 17.49 0.28 7.52
N GLY A 215 17.24 0.98 6.42
CA GLY A 215 17.37 0.43 5.07
C GLY A 215 16.47 -0.77 4.80
N ILE A 216 15.32 -0.85 5.46
CA ILE A 216 14.33 -1.91 5.26
C ILE A 216 13.32 -1.47 4.20
N PRO A 217 13.25 -2.13 3.04
CA PRO A 217 12.30 -1.75 2.00
C PRO A 217 10.86 -2.03 2.45
N VAL A 218 10.02 -0.99 2.41
CA VAL A 218 8.59 -1.05 2.76
C VAL A 218 7.73 -0.34 1.72
N PRO A 219 7.83 -0.72 0.43
CA PRO A 219 7.22 0.02 -0.65
C PRO A 219 5.70 0.19 -0.49
N GLY A 220 4.99 -0.80 0.03
CA GLY A 220 3.56 -0.71 0.29
C GLY A 220 3.20 0.36 1.34
N PHE A 221 3.90 0.39 2.48
CA PHE A 221 3.68 1.40 3.52
C PHE A 221 4.06 2.80 3.03
N SER A 222 5.19 2.94 2.35
CA SER A 222 5.66 4.23 1.85
C SER A 222 4.75 4.80 0.77
N ALA A 223 4.36 3.99 -0.21
CA ALA A 223 3.48 4.42 -1.31
C ALA A 223 2.08 4.80 -0.81
N SER A 224 1.52 4.02 0.12
CA SER A 224 0.19 4.33 0.67
C SER A 224 0.20 5.58 1.55
N LEU A 225 1.27 5.83 2.31
CA LEU A 225 1.41 7.07 3.09
C LEU A 225 1.60 8.29 2.17
N ALA A 226 2.42 8.17 1.13
CA ALA A 226 2.61 9.22 0.14
C ALA A 226 1.31 9.54 -0.62
N TYR A 227 0.51 8.52 -0.96
CA TYR A 227 -0.82 8.71 -1.55
C TYR A 227 -1.73 9.48 -0.59
N TYR A 228 -1.81 9.07 0.68
CA TYR A 228 -2.62 9.75 1.68
C TYR A 228 -2.22 11.23 1.81
N ASP A 229 -0.92 11.51 1.90
CA ASP A 229 -0.42 12.89 2.03
C ASP A 229 -0.72 13.73 0.77
N SER A 230 -0.59 13.15 -0.41
CA SER A 230 -0.94 13.81 -1.68
C SER A 230 -2.43 14.06 -1.77
N TYR A 231 -3.25 13.06 -1.46
CA TYR A 231 -4.71 13.13 -1.60
C TYR A 231 -5.35 14.19 -0.68
N ARG A 232 -4.82 14.35 0.55
CA ARG A 232 -5.29 15.35 1.52
C ARG A 232 -4.74 16.76 1.29
N SER A 233 -3.78 16.94 0.38
CA SER A 233 -3.13 18.23 0.17
C SER A 233 -3.93 19.07 -0.83
N GLU A 234 -4.44 20.21 -0.37
CA GLU A 234 -5.14 21.18 -1.21
C GLU A 234 -4.24 21.67 -2.35
N ARG A 235 -2.95 21.89 -2.07
CA ARG A 235 -1.97 22.35 -3.05
C ARG A 235 -0.79 21.39 -3.14
N LEU A 236 -0.54 20.90 -4.34
CA LEU A 236 0.60 20.05 -4.66
C LEU A 236 1.67 20.83 -5.44
N PRO A 237 2.95 20.39 -5.42
CA PRO A 237 4.02 21.02 -6.20
C PRO A 237 3.90 20.77 -7.73
N ALA A 238 2.75 20.28 -8.19
CA ALA A 238 2.41 20.08 -9.59
C ALA A 238 2.35 21.38 -10.39
N ASN A 239 2.17 22.53 -9.72
CA ASN A 239 2.25 23.84 -10.33
C ASN A 239 3.60 24.11 -11.03
N LEU A 240 4.72 23.69 -10.42
CA LEU A 240 6.04 23.80 -11.04
C LEU A 240 6.15 22.89 -12.29
N ILE A 241 5.64 21.68 -12.19
CA ILE A 241 5.65 20.73 -13.32
C ILE A 241 4.85 21.32 -14.50
N GLN A 242 3.65 21.89 -14.21
CA GLN A 242 2.82 22.50 -15.24
C GLN A 242 3.47 23.75 -15.84
N ALA A 243 4.13 24.57 -15.02
CA ALA A 243 4.89 25.73 -15.51
C ALA A 243 6.06 25.30 -16.40
N GLN A 244 6.80 24.24 -16.03
CA GLN A 244 7.85 23.67 -16.89
C GLN A 244 7.29 23.16 -18.23
N ARG A 245 6.15 22.50 -18.22
CA ARG A 245 5.48 22.05 -19.46
C ARG A 245 5.10 23.20 -20.36
N ASP A 246 4.60 24.30 -19.77
CA ASP A 246 4.31 25.53 -20.51
C ASP A 246 5.59 26.19 -21.07
N PHE A 247 6.66 26.21 -20.29
CA PHE A 247 7.95 26.77 -20.70
C PHE A 247 8.53 26.08 -21.93
N PHE A 248 8.63 24.73 -21.91
CA PHE A 248 9.29 24.00 -22.99
C PHE A 248 8.38 23.62 -24.15
N GLY A 249 7.06 23.67 -24.00
CA GLY A 249 6.14 23.14 -25.01
C GLY A 249 4.83 23.91 -25.17
N ALA A 250 4.66 25.07 -24.56
CA ALA A 250 3.42 25.85 -24.57
C ALA A 250 2.17 25.03 -24.22
N HIS A 251 2.32 24.11 -23.23
CA HIS A 251 1.23 23.20 -22.83
C HIS A 251 0.16 23.89 -21.97
N THR A 252 0.26 25.18 -21.80
CA THR A 252 -0.67 26.05 -21.11
C THR A 252 -0.86 25.69 -19.62
N TYR A 253 -1.51 26.56 -18.86
CA TYR A 253 -1.85 26.34 -17.45
C TYR A 253 -3.07 27.17 -17.06
N GLU A 254 -3.77 26.71 -16.03
CA GLU A 254 -4.81 27.47 -15.34
C GLU A 254 -4.23 28.23 -14.17
N ARG A 255 -4.86 29.35 -13.79
CA ARG A 255 -4.43 30.20 -12.68
C ARG A 255 -5.30 30.00 -11.46
N THR A 256 -4.76 30.30 -10.27
CA THR A 256 -5.49 30.24 -9.00
C THR A 256 -6.25 31.52 -8.67
N ASP A 257 -5.99 32.61 -9.38
CA ASP A 257 -6.54 33.96 -9.12
C ASP A 257 -7.58 34.41 -10.14
N ARG A 258 -7.75 33.69 -11.23
CA ARG A 258 -8.75 33.96 -12.28
C ARG A 258 -8.93 32.77 -13.21
N ASP A 259 -10.12 32.65 -13.79
CA ASP A 259 -10.48 31.63 -14.75
C ASP A 259 -9.76 31.81 -16.10
N GLY A 260 -9.64 30.70 -16.84
CA GLY A 260 -9.10 30.65 -18.19
C GLY A 260 -7.82 29.83 -18.29
N VAL A 261 -7.38 29.65 -19.54
CA VAL A 261 -6.16 28.90 -19.89
C VAL A 261 -5.14 29.88 -20.41
N TYR A 262 -3.92 29.80 -19.93
CA TYR A 262 -2.87 30.77 -20.16
C TYR A 262 -1.60 30.11 -20.71
N HIS A 263 -0.84 30.88 -21.47
CA HIS A 263 0.55 30.63 -21.82
C HIS A 263 1.36 31.87 -21.50
N SER A 264 2.59 31.69 -21.03
CA SER A 264 3.50 32.81 -20.72
C SER A 264 4.78 32.74 -21.54
N SER A 265 5.29 33.91 -21.90
CA SER A 265 6.71 34.02 -22.23
C SER A 265 7.49 33.98 -20.92
N TRP A 266 8.34 32.96 -20.76
CA TRP A 266 9.12 32.72 -19.55
C TRP A 266 10.53 33.34 -19.60
N GLU A 267 10.88 33.95 -20.74
CA GLU A 267 12.15 34.63 -21.00
C GLU A 267 11.95 36.16 -21.05
#